data_d84356f04ef188c90902afe41a9e3bbe
#
_entry.id   d84356f04ef188c90902afe41a9e3bbe
#
_cell.length_a   1.000
_cell.length_b   1.000
_cell.length_c   1.000
_cell.angle_alpha   90.00
_cell.angle_beta   90.00
_cell.angle_gamma   90.00
#
_symmetry.space_group_name_H-M   'P 1'
#
loop_
_entity.id
_entity.type
_entity.pdbx_description
1 polymer ?
#
loop_
_entity_poly.entity_id
_entity_poly.type
_entity_poly.pdbx_seq_one_letter_code
_entity_poly.pdbx_strand_id
1 'polypeptide(L)'
;VANRIKGITVEIGGDTTKLQTALKDVNSEIRNTQSQLKDVERLLKLDPGNTELLSQKYKSLQQEIQATKEKLETLKEASKQADQAL
;
A
#
# COMPACT_ATOMS: atom_id res chain seq x y z
N VAL A 1 9.53 -5.24 -4.43
CA VAL A 1 8.51 -4.26 -4.26
C VAL A 1 9.08 -2.85 -4.13
N ALA A 2 10.15 -2.65 -3.36
CA ALA A 2 10.91 -1.40 -3.38
C ALA A 2 11.46 -1.07 -4.77
N ASN A 3 11.53 -2.05 -5.66
CA ASN A 3 12.02 -1.89 -7.03
C ASN A 3 11.05 -1.12 -7.93
N ARG A 4 9.77 -1.00 -7.56
CA ARG A 4 8.79 -0.21 -8.30
C ARG A 4 9.18 1.27 -8.37
N ILE A 5 9.91 1.75 -7.37
CA ILE A 5 10.19 3.18 -7.19
C ILE A 5 11.49 3.58 -7.87
N LYS A 6 12.44 2.65 -7.98
CA LYS A 6 13.78 2.95 -8.50
C LYS A 6 13.82 3.42 -9.96
N GLY A 7 12.80 3.10 -10.74
CA GLY A 7 12.69 3.54 -12.13
C GLY A 7 11.82 4.78 -12.30
N ILE A 8 11.28 5.33 -11.23
CA ILE A 8 10.36 6.46 -11.30
C ILE A 8 11.16 7.76 -11.18
N THR A 9 11.08 8.58 -12.21
CA THR A 9 11.67 9.90 -12.21
C THR A 9 10.54 10.92 -12.26
N VAL A 10 10.53 11.84 -11.30
CA VAL A 10 9.63 12.99 -11.35
C VAL A 10 10.32 14.04 -12.24
N GLU A 11 9.75 14.27 -13.41
CA GLU A 11 10.32 15.20 -14.35
C GLU A 11 10.13 16.65 -13.89
N ILE A 12 11.09 17.50 -14.26
CA ILE A 12 11.01 18.94 -14.03
C ILE A 12 9.81 19.46 -14.83
N GLY A 13 8.92 20.22 -14.18
CA GLY A 13 7.70 20.70 -14.80
C GLY A 13 6.44 19.99 -14.36
N GLY A 14 6.55 19.01 -13.44
CA GLY A 14 5.40 18.43 -12.78
C GLY A 14 4.77 17.22 -13.45
N ASP A 15 5.47 16.53 -14.32
CA ASP A 15 4.98 15.28 -14.86
C ASP A 15 5.06 14.18 -13.79
N THR A 16 3.93 13.88 -13.18
CA THR A 16 3.79 12.88 -12.12
C THR A 16 3.10 11.60 -12.60
N THR A 17 2.99 11.38 -13.90
CA THR A 17 2.24 10.25 -14.47
C THR A 17 2.76 8.91 -13.96
N LYS A 18 4.08 8.72 -13.96
CA LYS A 18 4.69 7.47 -13.47
C LYS A 18 4.46 7.28 -11.97
N LEU A 19 4.54 8.36 -11.22
CA LEU A 19 4.26 8.34 -9.78
C LEU A 19 2.80 7.99 -9.51
N GLN A 20 1.87 8.58 -10.24
CA GLN A 20 0.45 8.27 -10.12
C GLN A 20 0.18 6.80 -10.43
N THR A 21 0.81 6.24 -11.45
CA THR A 21 0.67 4.82 -11.79
C THR A 21 1.16 3.92 -10.67
N ALA A 22 2.33 4.20 -10.11
CA ALA A 22 2.88 3.44 -8.99
C ALA A 22 1.98 3.52 -7.75
N LEU A 23 1.50 4.72 -7.43
CA LEU A 23 0.58 4.92 -6.29
C LEU A 23 -0.76 4.24 -6.51
N LYS A 24 -1.24 4.17 -7.75
CA LYS A 24 -2.48 3.49 -8.08
C LYS A 24 -2.42 2.00 -7.72
N ASP A 25 -1.32 1.33 -8.05
CA ASP A 25 -1.12 -0.08 -7.72
C ASP A 25 -1.09 -0.30 -6.21
N VAL A 26 -0.32 0.51 -5.48
CA VAL A 26 -0.22 0.42 -4.03
C VAL A 26 -1.56 0.72 -3.36
N ASN A 27 -2.27 1.75 -3.81
CA ASN A 27 -3.59 2.09 -3.29
C ASN A 27 -4.60 0.98 -3.54
N SER A 28 -4.50 0.28 -4.68
CA SER A 28 -5.33 -0.86 -5.00
C SER A 28 -5.06 -2.02 -4.04
N GLU A 29 -3.80 -2.32 -3.76
CA GLU A 29 -3.41 -3.34 -2.77
C GLU A 29 -3.97 -3.01 -1.37
N ILE A 30 -3.84 -1.76 -0.94
CA ILE A 30 -4.37 -1.31 0.34
C ILE A 30 -5.88 -1.51 0.42
N ARG A 31 -6.61 -1.11 -0.61
CA ARG A 31 -8.07 -1.27 -0.65
C ARG A 31 -8.48 -2.74 -0.62
N ASN A 32 -7.74 -3.60 -1.34
CA ASN A 32 -8.03 -5.03 -1.35
C ASN A 32 -7.81 -5.66 0.02
N THR A 33 -6.71 -5.31 0.71
CA THR A 33 -6.45 -5.81 2.06
C THR A 33 -7.47 -5.30 3.07
N GLN A 34 -7.88 -4.05 2.96
CA GLN A 34 -8.94 -3.48 3.82
C GLN A 34 -10.27 -4.17 3.60
N SER A 35 -10.62 -4.50 2.35
CA SER A 35 -11.83 -5.22 2.03
C SER A 35 -11.80 -6.64 2.62
N GLN A 36 -10.69 -7.34 2.49
CA GLN A 36 -10.50 -8.67 3.08
C GLN A 36 -10.61 -8.62 4.61
N LEU A 37 -9.98 -7.64 5.22
CA LEU A 37 -10.01 -7.44 6.66
C LEU A 37 -11.44 -7.19 7.16
N LYS A 38 -12.19 -6.37 6.46
CA LYS A 38 -13.59 -6.07 6.76
C LYS A 38 -14.46 -7.34 6.71
N ASP A 39 -14.26 -8.17 5.69
CA ASP A 39 -14.97 -9.44 5.55
C ASP A 39 -14.63 -10.40 6.70
N VAL A 40 -13.36 -10.52 7.04
CA VAL A 40 -12.90 -11.36 8.15
C VAL A 40 -13.46 -10.86 9.47
N GLU A 41 -13.45 -9.56 9.71
CA GLU A 41 -14.02 -8.98 10.94
C GLU A 41 -15.52 -9.25 11.08
N ARG A 42 -16.24 -9.19 9.96
CA ARG A 42 -17.67 -9.52 9.93
C ARG A 42 -17.92 -10.97 10.32
N LEU A 43 -17.12 -11.90 9.79
CA LEU A 43 -17.20 -13.31 10.13
C LEU A 43 -16.81 -13.58 11.57
N LEU A 44 -15.81 -12.86 12.10
CA LEU A 44 -15.42 -12.98 13.50
C LEU A 44 -16.49 -12.53 14.48
N LYS A 45 -17.35 -11.60 14.09
CA LYS A 45 -18.50 -11.23 14.93
C LYS A 45 -19.47 -12.39 15.13
N LEU A 46 -19.57 -13.26 14.13
CA LEU A 46 -20.42 -14.45 14.19
C LEU A 46 -19.74 -15.62 14.90
N ASP A 47 -18.42 -15.68 14.83
CA ASP A 47 -17.63 -16.76 15.43
C ASP A 47 -16.32 -16.22 16.01
N PRO A 48 -16.38 -15.54 17.18
CA PRO A 48 -15.21 -14.86 17.74
C PRO A 48 -14.06 -15.78 18.14
N GLY A 49 -14.33 -17.04 18.37
CA GLY A 49 -13.31 -18.01 18.76
C GLY A 49 -12.64 -18.73 17.60
N ASN A 50 -12.95 -18.37 16.35
CA ASN A 50 -12.40 -19.05 15.19
C ASN A 50 -10.94 -18.66 14.98
N THR A 51 -10.03 -19.58 15.28
CA THR A 51 -8.58 -19.34 15.18
C THR A 51 -8.11 -19.13 13.75
N GLU A 52 -8.76 -19.75 12.79
CA GLU A 52 -8.43 -19.56 11.38
C GLU A 52 -8.76 -18.13 10.90
N LEU A 53 -9.93 -17.62 11.30
CA LEU A 53 -10.31 -16.23 11.00
C LEU A 53 -9.39 -15.24 11.69
N LEU A 54 -8.96 -15.50 12.92
CA LEU A 54 -7.98 -14.68 13.61
C LEU A 54 -6.65 -14.67 12.87
N SER A 55 -6.20 -15.83 12.40
CA SER A 55 -4.98 -15.93 11.59
C SER A 55 -5.07 -15.12 10.29
N GLN A 56 -6.22 -15.21 9.62
CA GLN A 56 -6.46 -14.42 8.41
C GLN A 56 -6.46 -12.91 8.69
N LYS A 57 -7.03 -12.52 9.83
CA LYS A 57 -7.02 -11.11 10.26
C LYS A 57 -5.60 -10.59 10.43
N TYR A 58 -4.75 -11.32 11.14
CA TYR A 58 -3.36 -10.93 11.32
C TYR A 58 -2.61 -10.86 10.01
N LYS A 59 -2.83 -11.82 9.13
CA LYS A 59 -2.20 -11.84 7.81
C LYS A 59 -2.60 -10.62 6.98
N SER A 60 -3.89 -10.28 6.98
CA SER A 60 -4.40 -9.10 6.25
C SER A 60 -3.83 -7.81 6.83
N LEU A 61 -3.71 -7.71 8.16
CA LEU A 61 -3.10 -6.56 8.81
C LEU A 61 -1.63 -6.41 8.43
N GLN A 62 -0.88 -7.49 8.36
CA GLN A 62 0.52 -7.46 7.94
C GLN A 62 0.64 -7.02 6.49
N GLN A 63 -0.24 -7.49 5.61
CA GLN A 63 -0.27 -7.09 4.21
C GLN A 63 -0.58 -5.59 4.07
N GLU A 64 -1.52 -5.08 4.84
CA GLU A 64 -1.86 -3.66 4.84
C GLU A 64 -0.69 -2.81 5.32
N ILE A 65 0.00 -3.23 6.38
CA ILE A 65 1.18 -2.54 6.89
C ILE A 65 2.27 -2.52 5.82
N GLN A 66 2.52 -3.63 5.16
CA GLN A 66 3.54 -3.73 4.11
C GLN A 66 3.21 -2.81 2.94
N ALA A 67 1.98 -2.81 2.47
CA ALA A 67 1.54 -1.94 1.39
C ALA A 67 1.64 -0.45 1.78
N THR A 68 1.31 -0.11 3.03
CA THR A 68 1.43 1.25 3.54
C THR A 68 2.88 1.71 3.60
N LYS A 69 3.79 0.83 4.00
CA LYS A 69 5.23 1.12 3.98
C LYS A 69 5.73 1.38 2.57
N GLU A 70 5.30 0.60 1.59
CA GLU A 70 5.65 0.81 0.19
C GLU A 70 5.16 2.16 -0.31
N LYS A 71 3.93 2.53 0.04
CA LYS A 71 3.38 3.83 -0.32
C LYS A 71 4.20 4.96 0.27
N LEU A 72 4.59 4.83 1.54
CA LEU A 72 5.40 5.83 2.22
C LEU A 72 6.77 5.97 1.56
N GLU A 73 7.42 4.86 1.21
CA GLU A 73 8.71 4.87 0.52
C GLU A 73 8.60 5.53 -0.86
N THR A 74 7.52 5.23 -1.59
CA THR A 74 7.25 5.85 -2.89
C THR A 74 7.14 7.36 -2.75
N LEU A 75 6.40 7.84 -1.77
CA LEU A 75 6.22 9.27 -1.52
C LEU A 75 7.52 9.94 -1.08
N LYS A 76 8.31 9.29 -0.24
CA LYS A 76 9.62 9.79 0.18
C LYS A 76 10.57 9.94 -1.01
N GLU A 77 10.63 8.94 -1.86
CA GLU A 77 11.49 8.98 -3.05
C GLU A 77 11.04 10.07 -4.01
N ALA A 78 9.73 10.21 -4.22
CA ALA A 78 9.19 11.27 -5.07
C ALA A 78 9.53 12.66 -4.51
N SER A 79 9.40 12.85 -3.19
CA SER A 79 9.75 14.10 -2.52
C SER A 79 11.23 14.41 -2.68
N LYS A 80 12.10 13.41 -2.53
CA LYS A 80 13.54 13.54 -2.69
C LYS A 80 13.89 13.96 -4.13
N GLN A 81 13.28 13.33 -5.12
CA GLN A 81 13.50 13.68 -6.53
C GLN A 81 13.04 15.10 -6.84
N ALA A 82 11.89 15.50 -6.30
CA ALA A 82 11.39 16.86 -6.47
C ALA A 82 12.35 17.89 -5.86
N ASP A 83 12.89 17.62 -4.67
CA ASP A 83 13.88 18.50 -4.04
C ASP A 83 15.17 18.60 -4.86
N GLN A 84 15.61 17.50 -5.45
CA GLN A 84 16.79 17.48 -6.30
C GLN A 84 16.58 18.22 -7.63
N ALA A 85 15.34 18.29 -8.11
CA ALA A 85 15.00 18.98 -9.36
C ALA A 85 14.93 20.50 -9.20
N LEU A 86 14.82 20.99 -7.98
CA LEU A 86 14.82 22.42 -7.68
C LEU A 86 16.26 22.94 -7.65
#